data_53715a298ac88de105e672045a101389
#
_entry.id   53715a298ac88de105e672045a101389
#
_cell.length_a   1.000
_cell.length_b   1.000
_cell.length_c   1.000
_cell.angle_alpha   90.00
_cell.angle_beta   90.00
_cell.angle_gamma   90.00
#
_symmetry.space_group_name_H-M   'P 1'
#
loop_
_entity.id
_entity.type
_entity.pdbx_description
1 polymer ?
#
loop_
_entity_poly.entity_id
_entity_poly.type
_entity_poly.pdbx_seq_one_letter_code
_entity_poly.pdbx_strand_id
1 'polypeptide(L)'
;EVLDFCGTEEERYREVDTYSTGMRQKLKFAQALVHDPSLLILDEPTSGLDPDERQIMLGRIQVLSRKAGMSVLICTHILPDVQQICDYAVVLVDGQVRRVDSIENLNRPASPSLHLRIVGDEQKYCQVLREAGIGVTTDSSGRLVVSDPDGDLAGQLWSLAHHSGVGI
;
A
#
# COMPACT_ATOMS: atom_id res chain seq x y z
N GLU A 1 -11.45 12.98 28.18
CA GLU A 1 -10.12 12.78 27.55
C GLU A 1 -10.15 11.79 26.38
N VAL A 2 -10.52 10.47 26.58
CA VAL A 2 -10.54 9.48 25.47
C VAL A 2 -11.54 9.89 24.39
N LEU A 3 -12.75 10.28 24.76
CA LEU A 3 -13.77 10.72 23.81
C LEU A 3 -13.34 11.98 23.04
N ASP A 4 -12.67 12.92 23.72
CA ASP A 4 -12.15 14.13 23.08
C ASP A 4 -11.01 13.79 22.10
N PHE A 5 -10.10 12.90 22.50
CA PHE A 5 -9.06 12.36 21.60
C PHE A 5 -9.65 11.69 20.38
N CYS A 6 -10.76 10.95 20.53
CA CYS A 6 -11.44 10.29 19.42
C CYS A 6 -12.33 11.23 18.60
N GLY A 7 -12.49 12.51 19.02
CA GLY A 7 -13.27 13.51 18.31
C GLY A 7 -14.77 13.20 18.28
N THR A 8 -15.29 12.76 19.42
CA THR A 8 -16.74 12.51 19.57
C THR A 8 -17.47 13.69 20.23
N GLU A 9 -16.81 14.81 20.39
CA GLU A 9 -17.29 16.11 20.90
C GLU A 9 -18.77 16.13 21.33
N GLU A 10 -19.64 16.81 20.59
CA GLU A 10 -21.08 16.89 20.87
C GLU A 10 -21.81 15.58 20.54
N GLU A 11 -21.25 14.73 19.69
CA GLU A 11 -21.82 13.45 19.28
C GLU A 11 -22.06 12.53 20.47
N ARG A 12 -21.23 12.63 21.53
CA ARG A 12 -21.31 11.82 22.76
C ARG A 12 -22.63 11.92 23.52
N TYR A 13 -23.40 12.98 23.28
CA TYR A 13 -24.69 13.22 23.93
C TYR A 13 -25.90 12.69 23.13
N ARG A 14 -25.67 12.16 21.92
CA ARG A 14 -26.72 11.61 21.07
C ARG A 14 -26.89 10.11 21.35
N GLU A 15 -28.08 9.62 21.06
CA GLU A 15 -28.36 8.18 21.09
C GLU A 15 -27.53 7.44 20.03
N VAL A 16 -26.91 6.32 20.42
CA VAL A 16 -26.00 5.54 19.55
C VAL A 16 -26.69 5.03 18.29
N ASP A 17 -27.98 4.77 18.35
CA ASP A 17 -28.78 4.31 17.22
C ASP A 17 -28.86 5.37 16.09
N THR A 18 -28.66 6.63 16.42
CA THR A 18 -28.64 7.77 15.48
C THR A 18 -27.25 8.02 14.86
N TYR A 19 -26.23 7.26 15.24
CA TYR A 19 -24.86 7.50 14.80
C TYR A 19 -24.65 7.12 13.34
N SER A 20 -23.93 7.99 12.61
CA SER A 20 -23.37 7.67 11.30
C SER A 20 -22.32 6.56 11.40
N THR A 21 -21.89 6.02 10.27
CA THR A 21 -20.80 5.04 10.22
C THR A 21 -19.53 5.59 10.86
N GLY A 22 -19.14 6.84 10.53
CA GLY A 22 -17.98 7.50 11.11
C GLY A 22 -18.07 7.68 12.62
N MET A 23 -19.24 8.15 13.12
CA MET A 23 -19.48 8.28 14.56
C MET A 23 -19.37 6.93 15.29
N ARG A 24 -19.88 5.86 14.69
CA ARG A 24 -19.76 4.49 15.25
C ARG A 24 -18.30 4.02 15.27
N GLN A 25 -17.51 4.32 14.24
CA GLN A 25 -16.08 3.99 14.22
C GLN A 25 -15.30 4.76 15.30
N LYS A 26 -15.56 6.06 15.47
CA LYS A 26 -14.99 6.87 16.55
C LYS A 26 -15.33 6.29 17.93
N LEU A 27 -16.57 5.87 18.13
CA LEU A 27 -17.01 5.27 19.39
C LEU A 27 -16.33 3.93 19.67
N LYS A 28 -16.24 3.03 18.68
CA LYS A 28 -15.50 1.77 18.79
C LYS A 28 -14.04 1.99 19.13
N PHE A 29 -13.41 2.98 18.48
CA PHE A 29 -12.04 3.35 18.73
C PHE A 29 -11.86 3.86 20.17
N ALA A 30 -12.76 4.73 20.64
CA ALA A 30 -12.76 5.20 22.02
C ALA A 30 -12.94 4.05 23.02
N GLN A 31 -13.85 3.12 22.75
CA GLN A 31 -14.10 1.95 23.59
C GLN A 31 -12.84 1.07 23.70
N ALA A 32 -12.09 0.90 22.62
CA ALA A 32 -10.87 0.13 22.61
C ALA A 32 -9.71 0.80 23.42
N LEU A 33 -9.79 2.12 23.66
CA LEU A 33 -8.77 2.89 24.36
C LEU A 33 -9.06 3.13 25.84
N VAL A 34 -10.32 3.00 26.28
CA VAL A 34 -10.75 3.45 27.61
C VAL A 34 -10.02 2.77 28.78
N HIS A 35 -9.48 1.57 28.55
CA HIS A 35 -8.78 0.77 29.57
C HIS A 35 -7.24 0.85 29.45
N ASP A 36 -6.72 1.80 28.65
CA ASP A 36 -5.29 2.06 28.44
C ASP A 36 -4.49 0.78 28.06
N PRO A 37 -4.81 0.15 26.91
CA PRO A 37 -4.20 -1.10 26.53
C PRO A 37 -2.75 -0.92 26.05
N SER A 38 -1.90 -1.92 26.31
CA SER A 38 -0.55 -1.98 25.71
C SER A 38 -0.54 -2.43 24.25
N LEU A 39 -1.58 -3.16 23.84
CA LEU A 39 -1.80 -3.62 22.46
C LEU A 39 -3.21 -3.26 22.01
N LEU A 40 -3.30 -2.58 20.89
CA LEU A 40 -4.55 -2.22 20.23
C LEU A 40 -4.70 -3.03 18.94
N ILE A 41 -5.82 -3.73 18.79
CA ILE A 41 -6.14 -4.49 17.58
C ILE A 41 -7.34 -3.82 16.90
N LEU A 42 -7.17 -3.42 15.65
CA LEU A 42 -8.17 -2.71 14.86
C LEU A 42 -8.50 -3.49 13.60
N ASP A 43 -9.77 -3.77 13.38
CA ASP A 43 -10.27 -4.41 12.18
C ASP A 43 -11.03 -3.38 11.34
N GLU A 44 -10.50 -3.12 10.12
CA GLU A 44 -11.03 -2.13 9.16
C GLU A 44 -11.37 -0.77 9.79
N PRO A 45 -10.43 -0.13 10.53
CA PRO A 45 -10.74 1.07 11.34
C PRO A 45 -11.17 2.28 10.50
N THR A 46 -10.81 2.32 9.23
CA THR A 46 -11.11 3.44 8.31
C THR A 46 -12.21 3.13 7.32
N SER A 47 -12.79 1.93 7.38
CA SER A 47 -13.85 1.51 6.46
C SER A 47 -15.10 2.36 6.62
N GLY A 48 -15.63 2.88 5.52
CA GLY A 48 -16.85 3.69 5.49
C GLY A 48 -16.71 5.11 6.02
N LEU A 49 -15.45 5.57 6.27
CA LEU A 49 -15.15 6.97 6.55
C LEU A 49 -14.97 7.75 5.25
N ASP A 50 -15.34 9.02 5.27
CA ASP A 50 -14.96 9.94 4.21
C ASP A 50 -13.43 10.22 4.24
N PRO A 51 -12.86 10.81 3.18
CA PRO A 51 -11.41 11.01 3.09
C PRO A 51 -10.82 11.82 4.25
N ASP A 52 -11.52 12.82 4.76
CA ASP A 52 -11.03 13.69 5.84
C ASP A 52 -11.09 12.96 7.18
N GLU A 53 -12.20 12.31 7.50
CA GLU A 53 -12.35 11.50 8.70
C GLU A 53 -11.34 10.33 8.74
N ARG A 54 -11.07 9.73 7.57
CA ARG A 54 -10.05 8.69 7.42
C ARG A 54 -8.66 9.20 7.78
N GLN A 55 -8.24 10.35 7.26
CA GLN A 55 -6.94 10.94 7.58
C GLN A 55 -6.82 11.29 9.08
N ILE A 56 -7.89 11.80 9.67
CA ILE A 56 -7.93 12.10 11.11
C ILE A 56 -7.78 10.80 11.93
N MET A 57 -8.46 9.72 11.56
CA MET A 57 -8.38 8.42 12.24
C MET A 57 -6.96 7.85 12.15
N LEU A 58 -6.36 7.83 10.96
CA LEU A 58 -4.98 7.37 10.75
C LEU A 58 -3.98 8.19 11.56
N GLY A 59 -4.14 9.51 11.61
CA GLY A 59 -3.31 10.39 12.42
C GLY A 59 -3.41 10.06 13.92
N ARG A 60 -4.60 9.76 14.44
CA ARG A 60 -4.81 9.35 15.84
C ARG A 60 -4.13 8.01 16.15
N ILE A 61 -4.28 7.03 15.28
CA ILE A 61 -3.62 5.71 15.41
C ILE A 61 -2.10 5.88 15.44
N GLN A 62 -1.56 6.73 14.58
CA GLN A 62 -0.12 7.02 14.52
C GLN A 62 0.38 7.73 15.81
N VAL A 63 -0.42 8.62 16.41
CA VAL A 63 -0.09 9.26 17.69
C VAL A 63 0.02 8.21 18.80
N LEU A 64 -0.89 7.25 18.86
CA LEU A 64 -0.87 6.18 19.87
C LEU A 64 0.37 5.30 19.73
N SER A 65 0.70 4.85 18.54
CA SER A 65 1.85 3.98 18.31
C SER A 65 3.19 4.69 18.56
N ARG A 66 3.33 5.94 18.11
CA ARG A 66 4.62 6.65 18.17
C ARG A 66 4.85 7.42 19.48
N LYS A 67 3.82 8.05 20.03
CA LYS A 67 3.96 8.92 21.21
C LYS A 67 3.60 8.24 22.52
N ALA A 68 2.61 7.34 22.51
CA ALA A 68 2.19 6.64 23.70
C ALA A 68 2.90 5.29 23.90
N GLY A 69 3.72 4.84 22.90
CA GLY A 69 4.43 3.56 22.98
C GLY A 69 3.51 2.34 22.92
N MET A 70 2.28 2.51 22.43
CA MET A 70 1.30 1.46 22.29
C MET A 70 1.60 0.62 21.04
N SER A 71 1.56 -0.71 21.16
CA SER A 71 1.61 -1.59 19.98
C SER A 71 0.27 -1.60 19.27
N VAL A 72 0.26 -1.43 17.96
CA VAL A 72 -0.99 -1.42 17.17
C VAL A 72 -0.91 -2.46 16.07
N LEU A 73 -1.92 -3.33 16.00
CA LEU A 73 -2.16 -4.26 14.92
C LEU A 73 -3.40 -3.83 14.14
N ILE A 74 -3.25 -3.63 12.83
CA ILE A 74 -4.34 -3.21 11.95
C ILE A 74 -4.59 -4.31 10.93
N CYS A 75 -5.84 -4.74 10.80
CA CYS A 75 -6.31 -5.55 9.69
C CYS A 75 -7.05 -4.63 8.71
N THR A 76 -6.59 -4.56 7.47
CA THR A 76 -7.25 -3.77 6.43
C THR A 76 -6.88 -4.26 5.03
N HIS A 77 -7.76 -4.04 4.07
CA HIS A 77 -7.49 -4.25 2.64
C HIS A 77 -7.08 -2.95 1.92
N ILE A 78 -7.00 -1.83 2.66
CA ILE A 78 -6.69 -0.50 2.11
C ILE A 78 -5.18 -0.26 2.15
N LEU A 79 -4.46 -0.63 1.09
CA LEU A 79 -3.00 -0.51 1.02
C LEU A 79 -2.44 0.89 1.32
N PRO A 80 -3.04 2.01 0.85
CA PRO A 80 -2.56 3.34 1.20
C PRO A 80 -2.51 3.61 2.72
N ASP A 81 -3.45 3.05 3.52
CA ASP A 81 -3.43 3.21 4.97
C ASP A 81 -2.23 2.48 5.58
N VAL A 82 -1.99 1.24 5.12
CA VAL A 82 -0.85 0.43 5.56
C VAL A 82 0.47 1.16 5.27
N GLN A 83 0.62 1.69 4.05
CA GLN A 83 1.81 2.43 3.64
C GLN A 83 2.04 3.70 4.45
N GLN A 84 0.97 4.35 4.89
CA GLN A 84 1.04 5.63 5.61
C GLN A 84 1.44 5.47 7.07
N ILE A 85 0.96 4.42 7.78
CA ILE A 85 1.06 4.37 9.23
C ILE A 85 1.73 3.13 9.79
N CYS A 86 1.95 2.07 9.00
CA CYS A 86 2.56 0.83 9.46
C CYS A 86 4.08 0.79 9.18
N ASP A 87 4.83 0.13 10.06
CA ASP A 87 6.26 -0.14 9.87
C ASP A 87 6.47 -1.50 9.19
N TYR A 88 5.59 -2.47 9.49
CA TYR A 88 5.63 -3.84 8.97
C TYR A 88 4.26 -4.25 8.45
N ALA A 89 4.24 -5.19 7.51
CA ALA A 89 3.01 -5.81 7.05
C ALA A 89 3.14 -7.34 6.98
N VAL A 90 2.03 -8.00 7.28
CA VAL A 90 1.82 -9.43 7.09
C VAL A 90 0.78 -9.60 5.99
N VAL A 91 1.17 -10.18 4.87
CA VAL A 91 0.28 -10.46 3.74
C VAL A 91 -0.35 -11.83 3.92
N LEU A 92 -1.66 -11.87 4.05
CA LEU A 92 -2.46 -13.10 4.16
C LEU A 92 -3.20 -13.36 2.84
N VAL A 93 -3.11 -14.59 2.34
CA VAL A 93 -3.87 -15.06 1.18
C VAL A 93 -4.39 -16.46 1.51
N ASP A 94 -5.68 -16.68 1.37
CA ASP A 94 -6.35 -17.96 1.66
C ASP A 94 -6.02 -18.50 3.06
N GLY A 95 -5.98 -17.63 4.07
CA GLY A 95 -5.67 -17.99 5.45
C GLY A 95 -4.20 -18.35 5.72
N GLN A 96 -3.33 -18.19 4.74
CA GLN A 96 -1.89 -18.46 4.87
C GLN A 96 -1.06 -17.18 4.82
N VAL A 97 -0.04 -17.10 5.66
CA VAL A 97 0.96 -16.04 5.59
C VAL A 97 1.81 -16.24 4.33
N ARG A 98 1.74 -15.30 3.41
CA ARG A 98 2.52 -15.31 2.17
C ARG A 98 3.79 -14.50 2.28
N ARG A 99 3.74 -13.40 3.02
CA ARG A 99 4.90 -12.53 3.21
C ARG A 99 4.80 -11.79 4.54
N VAL A 100 5.96 -11.60 5.17
CA VAL A 100 6.15 -10.70 6.32
C VAL A 100 7.36 -9.84 6.01
N ASP A 101 7.16 -8.53 5.94
CA ASP A 101 8.26 -7.63 5.59
C ASP A 101 7.98 -6.20 6.11
N SER A 102 9.02 -5.38 6.15
CA SER A 102 8.86 -3.95 6.40
C SER A 102 8.18 -3.26 5.21
N ILE A 103 7.43 -2.19 5.49
CA ILE A 103 6.79 -1.40 4.42
C ILE A 103 7.85 -0.84 3.46
N GLU A 104 9.01 -0.45 3.97
CA GLU A 104 10.12 0.01 3.15
C GLU A 104 10.54 -1.03 2.11
N ASN A 105 10.72 -2.30 2.54
CA ASN A 105 11.10 -3.39 1.65
C ASN A 105 9.98 -3.78 0.67
N LEU A 106 8.72 -3.73 1.13
CA LEU A 106 7.56 -4.01 0.27
C LEU A 106 7.40 -2.96 -0.84
N ASN A 107 7.78 -1.72 -0.56
CA ASN A 107 7.73 -0.62 -1.52
C ASN A 107 8.95 -0.59 -2.45
N ARG A 108 10.02 -1.32 -2.12
CA ARG A 108 11.15 -1.45 -3.05
C ARG A 108 10.72 -2.31 -4.23
N PRO A 109 10.85 -1.84 -5.47
CA PRO A 109 10.66 -2.71 -6.63
C PRO A 109 11.60 -3.92 -6.46
N ALA A 110 11.10 -5.09 -6.74
CA ALA A 110 11.84 -6.37 -6.57
C ALA A 110 13.17 -6.41 -7.37
N SER A 111 13.26 -5.62 -8.41
CA SER A 111 14.46 -5.16 -9.13
C SER A 111 14.03 -3.93 -9.91
N PRO A 112 14.89 -2.91 -10.10
CA PRO A 112 14.60 -1.89 -11.09
C PRO A 112 14.26 -2.57 -12.40
N SER A 113 13.07 -2.35 -12.91
CA SER A 113 12.59 -2.97 -14.12
C SER A 113 11.92 -1.93 -15.01
N LEU A 114 12.18 -2.03 -16.31
CA LEU A 114 11.57 -1.19 -17.31
C LEU A 114 10.38 -1.93 -17.92
N HIS A 115 9.21 -1.30 -17.90
CA HIS A 115 8.02 -1.81 -18.57
C HIS A 115 7.94 -1.20 -19.95
N LEU A 116 8.04 -2.05 -20.98
CA LEU A 116 8.07 -1.60 -22.36
C LEU A 116 6.68 -1.72 -22.99
N ARG A 117 6.27 -0.67 -23.67
CA ARG A 117 5.11 -0.71 -24.56
C ARG A 117 5.61 -0.67 -26.00
N ILE A 118 5.51 -1.79 -26.67
CA ILE A 118 5.99 -1.94 -28.04
C ILE A 118 4.95 -1.40 -29.03
N VAL A 119 5.41 -0.64 -30.02
CA VAL A 119 4.61 -0.18 -31.14
C VAL A 119 5.25 -0.78 -32.41
N GLY A 120 4.64 -1.82 -32.95
CA GLY A 120 5.12 -2.54 -34.12
C GLY A 120 5.30 -4.04 -33.88
N ASP A 121 6.35 -4.63 -34.49
CA ASP A 121 6.62 -6.08 -34.38
C ASP A 121 7.32 -6.43 -33.06
N GLU A 122 6.52 -6.82 -32.07
CA GLU A 122 6.99 -7.21 -30.75
C GLU A 122 7.90 -8.46 -30.80
N GLN A 123 7.58 -9.42 -31.66
CA GLN A 123 8.37 -10.66 -31.77
C GLN A 123 9.78 -10.36 -32.27
N LYS A 124 9.89 -9.53 -33.31
CA LYS A 124 11.16 -9.04 -33.81
C LYS A 124 11.98 -8.34 -32.76
N TYR A 125 11.36 -7.47 -31.98
CA TYR A 125 12.06 -6.73 -30.91
C TYR A 125 12.51 -7.64 -29.77
N CYS A 126 11.70 -8.59 -29.36
CA CYS A 126 12.09 -9.60 -28.38
C CYS A 126 13.29 -10.44 -28.83
N GLN A 127 13.40 -10.74 -30.13
CA GLN A 127 14.57 -11.42 -30.67
C GLN A 127 15.82 -10.56 -30.59
N VAL A 128 15.73 -9.29 -30.98
CA VAL A 128 16.83 -8.32 -30.88
C VAL A 128 17.33 -8.16 -29.44
N LEU A 129 16.40 -8.11 -28.46
CA LEU A 129 16.77 -8.01 -27.04
C LEU A 129 17.50 -9.27 -26.56
N ARG A 130 17.05 -10.47 -26.97
CA ARG A 130 17.73 -11.73 -26.63
C ARG A 130 19.12 -11.83 -27.24
N GLU A 131 19.30 -11.40 -28.50
CA GLU A 131 20.59 -11.37 -29.18
C GLU A 131 21.56 -10.37 -28.52
N ALA A 132 21.03 -9.31 -27.92
CA ALA A 132 21.78 -8.36 -27.10
C ALA A 132 22.05 -8.85 -25.66
N GLY A 133 21.61 -10.08 -25.30
CA GLY A 133 21.79 -10.63 -23.96
C GLY A 133 20.83 -10.05 -22.88
N ILE A 134 19.80 -9.32 -23.31
CA ILE A 134 18.84 -8.68 -22.40
C ILE A 134 17.69 -9.64 -22.13
N GLY A 135 17.54 -10.04 -20.86
CA GLY A 135 16.44 -10.89 -20.42
C GLY A 135 15.09 -10.15 -20.43
N VAL A 136 14.11 -10.74 -21.10
CA VAL A 136 12.75 -10.18 -21.22
C VAL A 136 11.75 -11.15 -20.63
N THR A 137 10.84 -10.64 -19.80
CA THR A 137 9.68 -11.37 -19.27
C THR A 137 8.39 -10.63 -19.63
N THR A 138 7.25 -11.27 -19.46
CA THR A 138 5.95 -10.64 -19.68
C THR A 138 5.20 -10.57 -18.34
N ASP A 139 4.66 -9.41 -18.02
CA ASP A 139 3.85 -9.23 -16.81
C ASP A 139 2.43 -9.83 -16.99
N SER A 140 1.64 -9.82 -15.91
CA SER A 140 0.25 -10.31 -15.90
C SER A 140 -0.70 -9.52 -16.81
N SER A 141 -0.28 -8.33 -17.28
CA SER A 141 -1.03 -7.48 -18.21
C SER A 141 -0.57 -7.64 -19.67
N GLY A 142 0.40 -8.52 -19.92
CA GLY A 142 0.95 -8.77 -21.26
C GLY A 142 2.01 -7.75 -21.71
N ARG A 143 2.56 -6.92 -20.80
CA ARG A 143 3.63 -5.98 -21.16
C ARG A 143 4.99 -6.63 -20.99
N LEU A 144 5.92 -6.27 -21.87
CA LEU A 144 7.30 -6.71 -21.73
C LEU A 144 7.97 -6.00 -20.57
N VAL A 145 8.66 -6.78 -19.74
CA VAL A 145 9.41 -6.30 -18.59
C VAL A 145 10.86 -6.71 -18.74
N VAL A 146 11.75 -5.73 -18.64
CA VAL A 146 13.20 -5.91 -18.69
C VAL A 146 13.76 -5.55 -17.32
N SER A 147 14.56 -6.45 -16.73
CA SER A 147 15.28 -6.15 -15.48
C SER A 147 16.44 -5.19 -15.76
N ASP A 148 16.48 -4.09 -15.03
CA ASP A 148 17.50 -3.04 -15.17
C ASP A 148 18.13 -2.76 -13.80
N PRO A 149 18.96 -3.67 -13.27
CA PRO A 149 19.52 -3.55 -11.92
C PRO A 149 20.42 -2.34 -11.73
N ASP A 150 21.04 -1.85 -12.80
CA ASP A 150 22.02 -0.76 -12.77
C ASP A 150 21.42 0.59 -13.21
N GLY A 151 20.22 0.61 -13.77
CA GLY A 151 19.52 1.83 -14.22
C GLY A 151 20.03 2.40 -15.56
N ASP A 152 20.81 1.61 -16.32
CA ASP A 152 21.53 2.06 -17.52
C ASP A 152 20.92 1.53 -18.85
N LEU A 153 19.95 0.63 -18.79
CA LEU A 153 19.42 -0.06 -19.97
C LEU A 153 18.50 0.80 -20.84
N ALA A 154 17.90 1.86 -20.29
CA ALA A 154 16.94 2.67 -21.05
C ALA A 154 17.51 3.22 -22.36
N GLY A 155 18.72 3.76 -22.34
CA GLY A 155 19.40 4.26 -23.54
C GLY A 155 19.71 3.15 -24.54
N GLN A 156 20.11 1.97 -24.08
CA GLN A 156 20.38 0.80 -24.89
C GLN A 156 19.09 0.27 -25.57
N LEU A 157 18.00 0.21 -24.84
CA LEU A 157 16.69 -0.21 -25.37
C LEU A 157 16.21 0.73 -26.47
N TRP A 158 16.33 2.03 -26.28
CA TRP A 158 16.00 3.03 -27.30
C TRP A 158 16.84 2.86 -28.57
N SER A 159 18.16 2.65 -28.43
CA SER A 159 19.05 2.43 -29.57
C SER A 159 18.69 1.18 -30.35
N LEU A 160 18.42 0.06 -29.66
CA LEU A 160 18.01 -1.20 -30.28
C LEU A 160 16.65 -1.08 -30.97
N ALA A 161 15.69 -0.38 -30.38
CA ALA A 161 14.40 -0.11 -30.97
C ALA A 161 14.53 0.69 -32.26
N HIS A 162 15.32 1.75 -32.25
CA HIS A 162 15.56 2.57 -33.42
C HIS A 162 16.20 1.77 -34.57
N HIS A 163 17.23 0.96 -34.29
CA HIS A 163 17.90 0.13 -35.31
C HIS A 163 17.00 -0.97 -35.88
N SER A 164 16.08 -1.50 -35.06
CA SER A 164 15.13 -2.53 -35.50
C SER A 164 13.89 -1.97 -36.21
N GLY A 165 13.70 -0.65 -36.20
CA GLY A 165 12.51 0.01 -36.74
C GLY A 165 11.25 -0.22 -35.92
N VAL A 166 11.40 -0.47 -34.62
CA VAL A 166 10.30 -0.70 -33.68
C VAL A 166 10.19 0.51 -32.74
N GLY A 167 8.97 0.96 -32.43
CA GLY A 167 8.73 1.98 -31.43
C GLY A 167 8.61 1.36 -30.02
N ILE A 168 9.12 2.05 -29.01
CA ILE A 168 8.96 1.69 -27.60
C ILE A 168 8.48 2.87 -26.77
#